data_f68d52eb149ead3d20d104dc56fa2214
#
_entry.id   f68d52eb149ead3d20d104dc56fa2214
#
_cell.length_a   1.000
_cell.length_b   1.000
_cell.length_c   1.000
_cell.angle_alpha   90.00
_cell.angle_beta   90.00
_cell.angle_gamma   90.00
#
_symmetry.space_group_name_H-M   'P 1'
#
loop_
_entity.id
_entity.type
_entity.pdbx_description
1 polymer ?
#
loop_
_entity_poly.entity_id
_entity_poly.type
_entity_poly.pdbx_seq_one_letter_code
_entity_poly.pdbx_strand_id
1 'polypeptide(L)'
;MSLGPNVPRGTMPTKSQEQALGPGFVQLTKFADILAQDGVRLGLIGPREVERIWDRHILNCAALTELTEDGQSIIDIGSGAGLPGIVLAILKPNSKVTLIEPMQRRTDFLTQAKADLGLTNVEIIRGRAEGQKVTAQIVTSRAVAPLDKLLAWSWPLVQKGGKVLAIKGEKAQEELENAQKVTSLLKDSPATITTCGLALDLSVTVVQISKR
;
A
#
# COMPACT_ATOMS: atom_id res chain seq x y z
N MET A 1 -26.44 -4.12 -7.22
CA MET A 1 -27.02 -4.70 -5.99
C MET A 1 -26.85 -3.71 -4.87
N SER A 2 -27.95 -3.27 -4.25
CA SER A 2 -27.92 -2.36 -3.10
C SER A 2 -27.30 -3.09 -1.90
N LEU A 3 -26.25 -2.52 -1.34
CA LEU A 3 -25.60 -3.04 -0.13
C LEU A 3 -26.59 -2.94 1.03
N GLY A 4 -26.85 -4.07 1.71
CA GLY A 4 -27.72 -4.13 2.87
C GLY A 4 -27.20 -3.23 4.02
N PRO A 5 -28.11 -2.68 4.84
CA PRO A 5 -27.72 -1.84 5.97
C PRO A 5 -27.11 -2.72 7.08
N ASN A 6 -25.94 -2.36 7.57
CA ASN A 6 -25.25 -2.88 8.76
C ASN A 6 -24.08 -3.85 8.54
N VAL A 7 -23.11 -3.47 7.72
CA VAL A 7 -21.74 -3.99 7.92
C VAL A 7 -21.04 -3.03 8.88
N PRO A 8 -20.49 -3.49 10.02
CA PRO A 8 -19.67 -2.64 10.88
C PRO A 8 -18.48 -2.12 10.05
N ARG A 9 -18.38 -0.80 9.87
CA ARG A 9 -17.35 -0.16 9.05
C ARG A 9 -16.20 0.38 9.88
N GLY A 10 -16.22 0.12 11.18
CA GLY A 10 -15.32 0.76 12.12
C GLY A 10 -15.61 2.26 12.29
N THR A 11 -14.70 2.97 12.92
CA THR A 11 -14.79 4.43 13.07
C THR A 11 -14.57 5.09 11.71
N MET A 12 -15.60 5.75 11.19
CA MET A 12 -15.52 6.48 9.92
C MET A 12 -14.52 7.65 10.03
N PRO A 13 -13.91 8.05 8.92
CA PRO A 13 -13.06 9.23 8.88
C PRO A 13 -13.78 10.47 9.39
N THR A 14 -13.02 11.37 9.99
CA THR A 14 -13.52 12.71 10.37
C THR A 14 -13.79 13.55 9.11
N LYS A 15 -14.55 14.63 9.24
CA LYS A 15 -14.80 15.55 8.12
C LYS A 15 -13.51 16.14 7.53
N SER A 16 -12.51 16.38 8.37
CA SER A 16 -11.19 16.84 7.93
C SER A 16 -10.51 15.79 7.06
N GLN A 17 -10.53 14.52 7.49
CA GLN A 17 -9.95 13.40 6.73
C GLN A 17 -10.71 13.15 5.42
N GLU A 18 -12.05 13.23 5.42
CA GLU A 18 -12.86 13.14 4.20
C GLU A 18 -12.44 14.22 3.17
N GLN A 19 -12.28 15.46 3.64
CA GLN A 19 -11.82 16.57 2.80
C GLN A 19 -10.41 16.34 2.24
N ALA A 20 -9.49 15.84 3.08
CA ALA A 20 -8.12 15.52 2.67
C ALA A 20 -8.07 14.37 1.63
N LEU A 21 -8.96 13.38 1.73
CA LEU A 21 -9.09 12.30 0.76
C LEU A 21 -9.76 12.74 -0.55
N GLY A 22 -10.49 13.86 -0.52
CA GLY A 22 -11.10 14.49 -1.68
C GLY A 22 -12.04 13.55 -2.46
N PRO A 23 -12.03 13.63 -3.81
CA PRO A 23 -12.91 12.81 -4.65
C PRO A 23 -12.75 11.30 -4.47
N GLY A 24 -11.57 10.84 -4.01
CA GLY A 24 -11.29 9.44 -3.75
C GLY A 24 -12.07 8.86 -2.56
N PHE A 25 -12.61 9.68 -1.67
CA PHE A 25 -13.31 9.23 -0.47
C PHE A 25 -14.46 8.27 -0.77
N VAL A 26 -15.29 8.56 -1.77
CA VAL A 26 -16.42 7.70 -2.15
C VAL A 26 -15.95 6.31 -2.59
N GLN A 27 -14.87 6.25 -3.37
CA GLN A 27 -14.30 4.99 -3.87
C GLN A 27 -13.59 4.23 -2.75
N LEU A 28 -12.92 4.93 -1.82
CA LEU A 28 -12.33 4.33 -0.62
C LEU A 28 -13.39 3.76 0.32
N THR A 29 -14.57 4.39 0.42
CA THR A 29 -15.69 3.85 1.20
C THR A 29 -16.17 2.51 0.62
N LYS A 30 -16.31 2.42 -0.70
CA LYS A 30 -16.62 1.14 -1.36
C LYS A 30 -15.53 0.09 -1.11
N PHE A 31 -14.27 0.50 -1.13
CA PHE A 31 -13.16 -0.42 -0.84
C PHE A 31 -13.17 -0.88 0.61
N ALA A 32 -13.51 -0.01 1.57
CA ALA A 32 -13.70 -0.40 2.97
C ALA A 32 -14.80 -1.46 3.12
N ASP A 33 -15.92 -1.32 2.40
CA ASP A 33 -16.98 -2.32 2.39
C ASP A 33 -16.53 -3.67 1.81
N ILE A 34 -15.76 -3.67 0.72
CA ILE A 34 -15.17 -4.88 0.13
C ILE A 34 -14.22 -5.56 1.12
N LEU A 35 -13.38 -4.80 1.82
CA LEU A 35 -12.48 -5.33 2.85
C LEU A 35 -13.25 -5.93 4.03
N ALA A 36 -14.31 -5.26 4.50
CA ALA A 36 -15.12 -5.71 5.62
C ALA A 36 -15.91 -7.00 5.32
N GLN A 37 -16.32 -7.21 4.09
CA GLN A 37 -17.09 -8.37 3.64
C GLN A 37 -16.19 -9.47 3.10
N ASP A 38 -15.72 -9.28 1.87
CA ASP A 38 -14.94 -10.29 1.15
C ASP A 38 -13.53 -10.46 1.71
N GLY A 39 -12.90 -9.38 2.17
CA GLY A 39 -11.60 -9.43 2.82
C GLY A 39 -11.62 -10.32 4.07
N VAL A 40 -12.65 -10.20 4.89
CA VAL A 40 -12.85 -11.04 6.08
C VAL A 40 -13.23 -12.46 5.69
N ARG A 41 -14.21 -12.63 4.80
CA ARG A 41 -14.66 -13.95 4.34
C ARG A 41 -13.52 -14.79 3.75
N LEU A 42 -12.60 -14.15 3.06
CA LEU A 42 -11.42 -14.78 2.46
C LEU A 42 -10.20 -14.83 3.39
N GLY A 43 -10.32 -14.35 4.63
CA GLY A 43 -9.22 -14.34 5.60
C GLY A 43 -8.04 -13.45 5.21
N LEU A 44 -8.28 -12.38 4.46
CA LEU A 44 -7.29 -11.36 4.09
C LEU A 44 -7.20 -10.26 5.14
N ILE A 45 -8.32 -9.99 5.81
CA ILE A 45 -8.46 -9.10 6.95
C ILE A 45 -9.01 -9.92 8.12
N GLY A 46 -8.43 -9.77 9.30
CA GLY A 46 -8.96 -10.44 10.49
C GLY A 46 -10.31 -9.87 10.91
N PRO A 47 -11.25 -10.68 11.43
CA PRO A 47 -12.56 -10.18 11.85
C PRO A 47 -12.49 -9.01 12.87
N ARG A 48 -11.49 -9.01 13.75
CA ARG A 48 -11.25 -7.93 14.71
C ARG A 48 -10.68 -6.64 14.09
N GLU A 49 -10.17 -6.73 12.86
CA GLU A 49 -9.64 -5.57 12.14
C GLU A 49 -10.73 -4.77 11.41
N VAL A 50 -11.96 -5.31 11.33
CA VAL A 50 -13.09 -4.64 10.65
C VAL A 50 -13.37 -3.28 11.28
N GLU A 51 -13.36 -3.19 12.61
CA GLU A 51 -13.57 -1.94 13.34
C GLU A 51 -12.46 -0.92 13.12
N ARG A 52 -11.32 -1.37 12.57
CA ARG A 52 -10.12 -0.57 12.36
C ARG A 52 -9.73 -0.44 10.87
N ILE A 53 -10.65 -0.76 9.95
CA ILE A 53 -10.38 -0.70 8.50
C ILE A 53 -9.94 0.71 8.09
N TRP A 54 -10.59 1.74 8.61
CA TRP A 54 -10.26 3.10 8.27
C TRP A 54 -8.93 3.55 8.90
N ASP A 55 -8.84 3.55 10.21
CA ASP A 55 -7.69 4.11 10.94
C ASP A 55 -6.41 3.31 10.68
N ARG A 56 -6.48 1.98 10.72
CA ARG A 56 -5.30 1.11 10.63
C ARG A 56 -4.92 0.71 9.20
N HIS A 57 -5.89 0.68 8.29
CA HIS A 57 -5.64 0.17 6.95
C HIS A 57 -5.72 1.27 5.90
N ILE A 58 -6.87 1.87 5.67
CA ILE A 58 -7.08 2.79 4.56
C ILE A 58 -6.32 4.11 4.77
N LEU A 59 -6.53 4.79 5.89
CA LEU A 59 -5.88 6.08 6.17
C LEU A 59 -4.36 5.94 6.31
N ASN A 60 -3.90 4.84 6.91
CA ASN A 60 -2.47 4.52 6.99
C ASN A 60 -1.83 4.39 5.59
N CYS A 61 -2.54 3.76 4.65
CA CYS A 61 -2.08 3.64 3.27
C CYS A 61 -2.21 4.96 2.50
N ALA A 62 -3.28 5.71 2.74
CA ALA A 62 -3.51 7.01 2.13
C ALA A 62 -2.42 8.04 2.50
N ALA A 63 -1.85 7.95 3.69
CA ALA A 63 -0.73 8.80 4.12
C ALA A 63 0.46 8.77 3.14
N LEU A 64 0.70 7.66 2.43
CA LEU A 64 1.76 7.58 1.41
C LEU A 64 1.57 8.55 0.24
N THR A 65 0.38 9.10 0.05
CA THR A 65 0.14 10.10 -1.01
C THR A 65 0.94 11.39 -0.81
N GLU A 66 1.36 11.70 0.42
CA GLU A 66 2.26 12.81 0.74
C GLU A 66 3.71 12.58 0.23
N LEU A 67 4.08 11.31 0.01
CA LEU A 67 5.40 10.91 -0.46
C LEU A 67 5.42 10.50 -1.95
N THR A 68 4.26 10.59 -2.62
CA THR A 68 4.10 10.20 -4.03
C THR A 68 3.42 11.32 -4.82
N GLU A 69 3.80 11.46 -6.08
CA GLU A 69 3.17 12.40 -7.00
C GLU A 69 2.17 11.68 -7.91
N ASP A 70 1.12 12.38 -8.34
CA ASP A 70 0.20 11.81 -9.32
C ASP A 70 0.89 11.69 -10.70
N GLY A 71 0.64 10.59 -11.40
CA GLY A 71 1.34 10.27 -12.65
C GLY A 71 2.59 9.41 -12.50
N GLN A 72 3.11 9.21 -11.27
CA GLN A 72 4.22 8.28 -11.03
C GLN A 72 3.78 6.82 -11.22
N SER A 73 4.67 5.99 -11.77
CA SER A 73 4.47 4.55 -11.75
C SER A 73 4.75 3.98 -10.35
N ILE A 74 3.88 3.09 -9.88
CA ILE A 74 3.91 2.51 -8.54
C ILE A 74 3.84 0.98 -8.63
N ILE A 75 4.70 0.27 -7.92
CA ILE A 75 4.59 -1.17 -7.69
C ILE A 75 4.32 -1.40 -6.20
N ASP A 76 3.30 -2.20 -5.90
CA ASP A 76 3.02 -2.70 -4.54
C ASP A 76 3.41 -4.18 -4.45
N ILE A 77 4.37 -4.51 -3.59
CA ILE A 77 4.88 -5.86 -3.41
C ILE A 77 4.13 -6.56 -2.28
N GLY A 78 3.62 -7.76 -2.57
CA GLY A 78 2.85 -8.53 -1.61
C GLY A 78 1.54 -7.85 -1.26
N SER A 79 0.82 -7.42 -2.27
CA SER A 79 -0.35 -6.54 -2.15
C SER A 79 -1.47 -7.09 -1.26
N GLY A 80 -1.55 -8.40 -1.08
CA GLY A 80 -2.48 -9.05 -0.15
C GLY A 80 -3.94 -8.68 -0.39
N ALA A 81 -4.48 -7.88 0.52
CA ALA A 81 -5.82 -7.30 0.42
C ALA A 81 -5.86 -5.99 -0.41
N GLY A 82 -4.79 -5.66 -1.16
CA GLY A 82 -4.70 -4.44 -1.96
C GLY A 82 -4.19 -3.21 -1.19
N LEU A 83 -3.45 -3.42 -0.13
CA LEU A 83 -2.97 -2.39 0.78
C LEU A 83 -1.43 -2.32 0.79
N PRO A 84 -0.79 -1.22 0.31
CA PRO A 84 -1.40 0.09 0.02
C PRO A 84 -1.85 0.30 -1.43
N GLY A 85 -1.60 -0.62 -2.37
CA GLY A 85 -1.69 -0.39 -3.80
C GLY A 85 -3.06 0.09 -4.31
N ILE A 86 -4.19 -0.53 -3.89
CA ILE A 86 -5.54 -0.09 -4.30
C ILE A 86 -5.85 1.31 -3.75
N VAL A 87 -5.44 1.62 -2.51
CA VAL A 87 -5.64 2.96 -1.93
C VAL A 87 -4.90 4.01 -2.74
N LEU A 88 -3.64 3.74 -3.12
CA LEU A 88 -2.85 4.62 -3.96
C LEU A 88 -3.46 4.78 -5.36
N ALA A 89 -3.96 3.69 -5.95
CA ALA A 89 -4.61 3.75 -7.26
C ALA A 89 -5.87 4.63 -7.28
N ILE A 90 -6.64 4.62 -6.19
CA ILE A 90 -7.82 5.48 -6.02
C ILE A 90 -7.43 6.96 -5.86
N LEU A 91 -6.41 7.23 -5.04
CA LEU A 91 -6.02 8.60 -4.70
C LEU A 91 -5.06 9.25 -5.71
N LYS A 92 -4.44 8.47 -6.57
CA LYS A 92 -3.53 8.91 -7.65
C LYS A 92 -4.02 8.35 -9.00
N PRO A 93 -5.14 8.84 -9.53
CA PRO A 93 -5.83 8.24 -10.69
C PRO A 93 -5.00 8.27 -11.98
N ASN A 94 -4.04 9.19 -12.11
CA ASN A 94 -3.15 9.26 -13.27
C ASN A 94 -1.89 8.36 -13.10
N SER A 95 -1.68 7.76 -11.93
CA SER A 95 -0.58 6.84 -11.67
C SER A 95 -0.89 5.43 -12.15
N LYS A 96 0.05 4.78 -12.84
CA LYS A 96 -0.06 3.34 -13.12
C LYS A 96 0.39 2.55 -11.89
N VAL A 97 -0.50 1.75 -11.31
CA VAL A 97 -0.23 0.93 -10.13
C VAL A 97 -0.20 -0.55 -10.50
N THR A 98 0.90 -1.22 -10.21
CA THR A 98 1.07 -2.66 -10.42
C THR A 98 1.08 -3.37 -9.07
N LEU A 99 0.14 -4.31 -8.88
CA LEU A 99 0.01 -5.13 -7.68
C LEU A 99 0.67 -6.49 -7.93
N ILE A 100 1.70 -6.83 -7.14
CA ILE A 100 2.39 -8.13 -7.25
C ILE A 100 2.01 -8.98 -6.04
N GLU A 101 1.36 -10.13 -6.30
CA GLU A 101 0.90 -11.04 -5.25
C GLU A 101 1.05 -12.50 -5.71
N PRO A 102 1.75 -13.37 -4.97
CA PRO A 102 1.98 -14.75 -5.40
C PRO A 102 0.76 -15.68 -5.22
N MET A 103 -0.13 -15.40 -4.29
CA MET A 103 -1.22 -16.30 -3.94
C MET A 103 -2.44 -16.11 -4.85
N GLN A 104 -2.88 -17.18 -5.55
CA GLN A 104 -4.03 -17.16 -6.46
C GLN A 104 -5.26 -16.52 -5.80
N ARG A 105 -5.66 -17.01 -4.62
CA ARG A 105 -6.85 -16.50 -3.92
C ARG A 105 -6.81 -14.99 -3.67
N ARG A 106 -5.61 -14.42 -3.43
CA ARG A 106 -5.44 -12.98 -3.23
C ARG A 106 -5.49 -12.22 -4.56
N THR A 107 -4.89 -12.76 -5.61
CA THR A 107 -5.00 -12.14 -6.94
C THR A 107 -6.42 -12.17 -7.48
N ASP A 108 -7.19 -13.21 -7.20
CA ASP A 108 -8.61 -13.28 -7.56
C ASP A 108 -9.41 -12.19 -6.83
N PHE A 109 -9.17 -12.01 -5.53
CA PHE A 109 -9.77 -10.92 -4.75
C PHE A 109 -9.38 -9.55 -5.33
N LEU A 110 -8.10 -9.31 -5.62
CA LEU A 110 -7.63 -8.04 -6.20
C LEU A 110 -8.27 -7.77 -7.56
N THR A 111 -8.45 -8.80 -8.39
CA THR A 111 -9.10 -8.70 -9.69
C THR A 111 -10.56 -8.30 -9.55
N GLN A 112 -11.28 -8.92 -8.61
CA GLN A 112 -12.66 -8.57 -8.33
C GLN A 112 -12.78 -7.15 -7.76
N ALA A 113 -11.96 -6.81 -6.75
CA ALA A 113 -11.96 -5.48 -6.16
C ALA A 113 -11.64 -4.38 -7.20
N LYS A 114 -10.66 -4.61 -8.09
CA LYS A 114 -10.38 -3.73 -9.23
C LYS A 114 -11.61 -3.49 -10.10
N ALA A 115 -12.34 -4.56 -10.45
CA ALA A 115 -13.54 -4.48 -11.28
C ALA A 115 -14.68 -3.73 -10.55
N ASP A 116 -14.96 -4.06 -9.30
CA ASP A 116 -16.03 -3.45 -8.51
C ASP A 116 -15.79 -1.97 -8.24
N LEU A 117 -14.52 -1.57 -8.10
CA LEU A 117 -14.11 -0.19 -7.94
C LEU A 117 -13.94 0.57 -9.28
N GLY A 118 -14.02 -0.11 -10.42
CA GLY A 118 -13.84 0.50 -11.74
C GLY A 118 -12.43 1.07 -11.95
N LEU A 119 -11.39 0.48 -11.37
CA LEU A 119 -10.02 0.97 -11.49
C LEU A 119 -9.41 0.58 -12.84
N THR A 120 -9.13 1.55 -13.68
CA THR A 120 -8.50 1.35 -15.01
C THR A 120 -6.98 1.45 -14.96
N ASN A 121 -6.44 2.07 -13.92
CA ASN A 121 -5.01 2.34 -13.71
C ASN A 121 -4.27 1.26 -12.91
N VAL A 122 -4.92 0.12 -12.63
CA VAL A 122 -4.34 -1.01 -11.87
C VAL A 122 -4.03 -2.19 -12.79
N GLU A 123 -2.82 -2.73 -12.65
CA GLU A 123 -2.38 -4.00 -13.23
C GLU A 123 -2.12 -5.00 -12.10
N ILE A 124 -2.48 -6.27 -12.28
CA ILE A 124 -2.26 -7.31 -11.28
C ILE A 124 -1.36 -8.37 -11.88
N ILE A 125 -0.25 -8.66 -11.20
CA ILE A 125 0.72 -9.69 -11.58
C ILE A 125 0.71 -10.78 -10.50
N ARG A 126 0.30 -11.98 -10.90
CA ARG A 126 0.45 -13.14 -10.04
C ARG A 126 1.87 -13.66 -10.10
N GLY A 127 2.60 -13.54 -9.01
CA GLY A 127 3.97 -14.01 -8.91
C GLY A 127 4.71 -13.43 -7.72
N ARG A 128 5.94 -13.89 -7.52
CA ARG A 128 6.85 -13.31 -6.54
C ARG A 128 7.57 -12.11 -7.16
N ALA A 129 7.91 -11.13 -6.34
CA ALA A 129 8.58 -9.90 -6.78
C ALA A 129 9.95 -10.18 -7.42
N GLU A 130 10.70 -11.17 -6.89
CA GLU A 130 12.04 -11.54 -7.37
C GLU A 130 12.07 -12.05 -8.82
N GLY A 131 10.95 -12.55 -9.31
CA GLY A 131 10.83 -13.07 -10.67
C GLY A 131 10.35 -12.04 -11.70
N GLN A 132 10.02 -10.81 -11.28
CA GLN A 132 9.43 -9.82 -12.16
C GLN A 132 10.48 -8.97 -12.87
N LYS A 133 10.14 -8.54 -14.10
CA LYS A 133 11.00 -7.65 -14.91
C LYS A 133 10.42 -6.23 -15.04
N VAL A 134 9.27 -5.97 -14.41
CA VAL A 134 8.65 -4.65 -14.39
C VAL A 134 9.41 -3.71 -13.47
N THR A 135 9.42 -2.42 -13.79
CA THR A 135 10.05 -1.41 -12.93
C THR A 135 9.13 -0.21 -12.75
N ALA A 136 9.29 0.51 -11.64
CA ALA A 136 8.52 1.69 -11.32
C ALA A 136 9.37 2.76 -10.60
N GLN A 137 8.88 3.99 -10.62
CA GLN A 137 9.46 5.11 -9.87
C GLN A 137 9.31 4.90 -8.37
N ILE A 138 8.18 4.32 -7.95
CA ILE A 138 7.89 4.00 -6.55
C ILE A 138 7.69 2.49 -6.42
N VAL A 139 8.39 1.88 -5.47
CA VAL A 139 8.10 0.51 -5.03
C VAL A 139 7.70 0.57 -3.57
N THR A 140 6.52 0.09 -3.26
CA THR A 140 5.97 0.13 -1.90
C THR A 140 5.59 -1.25 -1.39
N SER A 141 5.44 -1.36 -0.08
CA SER A 141 4.90 -2.55 0.59
C SER A 141 4.45 -2.24 2.01
N ARG A 142 3.60 -3.09 2.55
CA ARG A 142 3.16 -3.04 3.94
C ARG A 142 3.13 -4.44 4.54
N ALA A 143 3.78 -4.62 5.70
CA ALA A 143 3.73 -5.86 6.50
C ALA A 143 4.12 -7.15 5.74
N VAL A 144 5.06 -7.09 4.79
CA VAL A 144 5.45 -8.23 3.94
C VAL A 144 6.64 -8.99 4.50
N ALA A 145 7.70 -8.28 4.89
CA ALA A 145 8.95 -8.88 5.37
C ALA A 145 9.80 -7.88 6.16
N PRO A 146 10.82 -8.33 6.89
CA PRO A 146 11.89 -7.47 7.40
C PRO A 146 12.55 -6.69 6.27
N LEU A 147 13.10 -5.51 6.58
CA LEU A 147 13.56 -4.53 5.59
C LEU A 147 14.68 -5.07 4.67
N ASP A 148 15.59 -5.86 5.20
CA ASP A 148 16.69 -6.48 4.44
C ASP A 148 16.18 -7.37 3.29
N LYS A 149 15.22 -8.24 3.61
CA LYS A 149 14.57 -9.11 2.61
C LYS A 149 13.72 -8.31 1.63
N LEU A 150 12.96 -7.34 2.15
CA LEU A 150 12.15 -6.47 1.31
C LEU A 150 13.01 -5.73 0.29
N LEU A 151 14.17 -5.21 0.69
CA LEU A 151 15.09 -4.53 -0.21
C LEU A 151 15.63 -5.45 -1.31
N ALA A 152 15.97 -6.69 -0.98
CA ALA A 152 16.41 -7.65 -1.99
C ALA A 152 15.34 -7.89 -3.07
N TRP A 153 14.07 -7.85 -2.70
CA TRP A 153 12.96 -8.05 -3.64
C TRP A 153 12.56 -6.78 -4.39
N SER A 154 12.60 -5.64 -3.72
CA SER A 154 12.13 -4.37 -4.27
C SER A 154 13.18 -3.67 -5.14
N TRP A 155 14.47 -3.79 -4.81
CA TRP A 155 15.52 -3.03 -5.45
C TRP A 155 15.63 -3.23 -6.97
N PRO A 156 15.51 -4.46 -7.53
CA PRO A 156 15.49 -4.67 -8.97
C PRO A 156 14.30 -3.99 -9.66
N LEU A 157 13.20 -3.78 -8.94
CA LEU A 157 11.96 -3.20 -9.48
C LEU A 157 11.92 -1.67 -9.40
N VAL A 158 12.86 -1.05 -8.68
CA VAL A 158 12.96 0.42 -8.61
C VAL A 158 13.73 0.93 -9.82
N GLN A 159 13.17 1.90 -10.54
CA GLN A 159 13.87 2.62 -11.60
C GLN A 159 15.01 3.47 -11.05
N LYS A 160 15.99 3.81 -11.89
CA LYS A 160 17.00 4.81 -11.55
C LYS A 160 16.31 6.15 -11.23
N GLY A 161 16.70 6.79 -10.14
CA GLY A 161 16.03 8.00 -9.62
C GLY A 161 14.73 7.73 -8.87
N GLY A 162 14.27 6.48 -8.80
CA GLY A 162 13.10 6.08 -8.03
C GLY A 162 13.40 5.79 -6.57
N LYS A 163 12.39 5.34 -5.83
CA LYS A 163 12.51 5.06 -4.40
C LYS A 163 11.67 3.88 -3.93
N VAL A 164 12.12 3.26 -2.83
CA VAL A 164 11.32 2.34 -2.02
C VAL A 164 10.62 3.12 -0.92
N LEU A 165 9.34 2.87 -0.71
CA LEU A 165 8.54 3.40 0.40
C LEU A 165 7.95 2.23 1.18
N ALA A 166 8.58 1.84 2.28
CA ALA A 166 8.12 0.73 3.12
C ALA A 166 7.39 1.27 4.36
N ILE A 167 6.08 1.00 4.46
CA ILE A 167 5.33 1.29 5.70
C ILE A 167 5.83 0.36 6.79
N LYS A 168 6.30 0.93 7.89
CA LYS A 168 6.87 0.21 9.04
C LYS A 168 6.22 0.68 10.34
N GLY A 169 6.35 -0.14 11.37
CA GLY A 169 5.92 0.19 12.73
C GLY A 169 7.05 0.74 13.60
N GLU A 170 6.90 0.61 14.90
CA GLU A 170 7.84 1.12 15.92
C GLU A 170 9.28 0.61 15.76
N LYS A 171 9.46 -0.55 15.11
CA LYS A 171 10.79 -1.16 14.88
C LYS A 171 11.49 -0.65 13.62
N ALA A 172 11.00 0.41 12.97
CA ALA A 172 11.57 0.91 11.72
C ALA A 172 13.06 1.23 11.82
N GLN A 173 13.48 1.85 12.94
CA GLN A 173 14.88 2.19 13.19
C GLN A 173 15.75 0.94 13.34
N GLU A 174 15.31 -0.02 14.14
CA GLU A 174 16.00 -1.30 14.33
C GLU A 174 16.12 -2.08 13.02
N GLU A 175 15.04 -2.13 12.23
CA GLU A 175 15.05 -2.81 10.93
C GLU A 175 16.00 -2.12 9.94
N LEU A 176 16.08 -0.79 9.93
CA LEU A 176 17.01 -0.05 9.07
C LEU A 176 18.46 -0.30 9.46
N GLU A 177 18.80 -0.25 10.74
CA GLU A 177 20.14 -0.54 11.23
C GLU A 177 20.58 -1.99 10.94
N ASN A 178 19.66 -2.95 11.07
CA ASN A 178 19.93 -4.33 10.72
C ASN A 178 20.13 -4.51 9.22
N ALA A 179 19.31 -3.87 8.40
CA ALA A 179 19.47 -3.90 6.94
C ALA A 179 20.82 -3.30 6.50
N GLN A 180 21.26 -2.19 7.13
CA GLN A 180 22.56 -1.56 6.84
C GLN A 180 23.76 -2.51 7.10
N LYS A 181 23.64 -3.40 8.08
CA LYS A 181 24.70 -4.38 8.41
C LYS A 181 24.82 -5.51 7.39
N VAL A 182 23.69 -5.90 6.76
CA VAL A 182 23.62 -7.13 5.96
C VAL A 182 23.50 -6.87 4.45
N THR A 183 23.17 -5.66 4.02
CA THR A 183 23.04 -5.34 2.59
C THR A 183 23.96 -4.20 2.16
N SER A 184 24.67 -4.42 1.04
CA SER A 184 25.46 -3.37 0.40
C SER A 184 24.61 -2.33 -0.35
N LEU A 185 23.33 -2.61 -0.60
CA LEU A 185 22.43 -1.72 -1.34
C LEU A 185 22.29 -0.34 -0.67
N LEU A 186 22.41 -0.28 0.66
CA LEU A 186 22.28 0.97 1.43
C LEU A 186 23.58 1.79 1.50
N LYS A 187 24.71 1.29 1.01
CA LYS A 187 25.99 2.02 1.07
C LYS A 187 25.97 3.30 0.24
N ASP A 188 25.36 3.22 -0.95
CA ASP A 188 25.33 4.32 -1.92
C ASP A 188 23.92 4.92 -2.10
N SER A 189 22.97 4.46 -1.30
CA SER A 189 21.56 4.85 -1.41
C SER A 189 21.10 5.52 -0.13
N PRO A 190 20.70 6.81 -0.19
CA PRO A 190 20.17 7.48 0.97
C PRO A 190 18.94 6.77 1.51
N ALA A 191 18.99 6.39 2.79
CA ALA A 191 17.90 5.76 3.52
C ALA A 191 17.51 6.66 4.68
N THR A 192 16.24 7.00 4.78
CA THR A 192 15.68 7.84 5.83
C THR A 192 14.44 7.22 6.42
N ILE A 193 14.21 7.48 7.71
CA ILE A 193 12.90 7.25 8.32
C ILE A 193 12.18 8.58 8.31
N THR A 194 11.00 8.58 7.72
CA THR A 194 10.14 9.77 7.65
C THR A 194 8.75 9.42 8.17
N THR A 195 8.02 10.45 8.56
CA THR A 195 6.60 10.33 8.89
C THR A 195 5.77 11.02 7.82
N CYS A 196 4.61 10.48 7.51
CA CYS A 196 3.62 11.07 6.62
C CYS A 196 2.21 10.90 7.20
N GLY A 197 1.21 11.53 6.60
CA GLY A 197 -0.18 11.49 7.07
C GLY A 197 -0.61 12.73 7.83
N LEU A 198 0.16 13.83 7.77
CA LEU A 198 -0.17 15.07 8.47
C LEU A 198 -1.52 15.64 8.02
N ALA A 199 -1.81 15.60 6.73
CA ALA A 199 -3.11 16.04 6.18
C ALA A 199 -4.30 15.16 6.65
N LEU A 200 -4.02 13.99 7.20
CA LEU A 200 -5.01 13.03 7.70
C LEU A 200 -5.03 12.94 9.24
N ASP A 201 -4.36 13.88 9.94
CA ASP A 201 -4.14 13.84 11.39
C ASP A 201 -3.53 12.52 11.87
N LEU A 202 -2.59 11.97 11.11
CA LEU A 202 -1.91 10.71 11.38
C LEU A 202 -0.39 10.88 11.39
N SER A 203 0.27 9.91 12.00
CA SER A 203 1.72 9.75 11.95
C SER A 203 2.05 8.34 11.51
N VAL A 204 2.35 8.18 10.23
CA VAL A 204 2.70 6.89 9.63
C VAL A 204 4.20 6.85 9.37
N THR A 205 4.88 5.88 9.96
CA THR A 205 6.33 5.70 9.79
C THR A 205 6.62 4.99 8.46
N VAL A 206 7.48 5.59 7.66
CA VAL A 206 7.92 5.07 6.37
C VAL A 206 9.44 5.04 6.31
N VAL A 207 10.01 3.90 5.94
CA VAL A 207 11.41 3.83 5.53
C VAL A 207 11.47 4.15 4.05
N GLN A 208 12.13 5.25 3.71
CA GLN A 208 12.35 5.70 2.34
C GLN A 208 13.78 5.45 1.93
N ILE A 209 14.00 4.81 0.78
CA ILE A 209 15.33 4.55 0.23
C ILE A 209 15.34 4.96 -1.23
N SER A 210 16.22 5.88 -1.60
CA SER A 210 16.33 6.42 -2.96
C SER A 210 17.41 5.69 -3.77
N LYS A 211 17.05 5.25 -4.98
CA LYS A 211 17.98 4.61 -5.93
C LYS A 211 18.62 5.68 -6.83
N ARG A 212 19.93 5.83 -6.76
CA ARG A 212 20.70 6.72 -7.61
C ARG A 212 20.95 6.18 -9.02
#